data_1b225ba1ffe00a07d3c79b7287a6962a
#
_entry.id   1b225ba1ffe00a07d3c79b7287a6962a
#
_cell.length_a   1.000
_cell.length_b   1.000
_cell.length_c   1.000
_cell.angle_alpha   90.00
_cell.angle_beta   90.00
_cell.angle_gamma   90.00
#
_symmetry.space_group_name_H-M   'P 1'
#
loop_
_entity.id
_entity.type
_entity.pdbx_description
1 polymer ?
#
loop_
_entity_poly.entity_id
_entity_poly.type
_entity_poly.pdbx_seq_one_letter_code
_entity_poly.pdbx_strand_id
1 'polypeptide(L)'
;MMTTQLPAKMAAFLVYSRPVLVFGGMVCALAVMWGRDPAVYTLGVSFLLVSMTFDLIDGWFAARYRPQALLAPLADRIMDKLVYSIIFPVVAAGVMWRLAGTQPSRPQLLHAIFVLILCVTVLIRDNFAAFMRSFALRQGQEPESIEFTRLRTIVAAPVGALLYAYAFHVPEGPSSWVYGLVSWMGTLPLRTLYFIEIFFLIINFGSIAAYCRKYGTVCLDELCFGDQILRRRILSVLPNGLTVMNAMMGLIGVFFAYQGRFREMYFMMIGAATFDKLDGALARRLGLTEPLPDTLPQRKVNLGNLMDDFADAISFCIVPAWIFYIALTFSSQGRFGNLPVEWIALAYALAGMARLVYFTIDKHPIPGFFKGLPTPAAALLVLAPLVIYEQALAAFPEWIGFWGYFTAALMVFSAVIMNVYPVHYLHMGRAMTRNPWISRMIAVALIFCAFTPYLGHVSLILMVLYVLSPLATWRVHPEEAARESRT
;
A
#
# COMPACT_ATOMS: atom_id res chain seq x y z
N MET A 1 41.07 11.07 35.08
CA MET A 1 40.36 9.78 34.84
C MET A 1 38.95 9.70 35.47
N MET A 2 38.63 10.45 36.51
CA MET A 2 37.31 10.40 37.18
C MET A 2 36.17 11.13 36.43
N THR A 3 36.45 12.12 35.61
CA THR A 3 35.43 12.93 34.89
C THR A 3 34.74 12.25 33.70
N THR A 4 35.32 11.19 33.16
CA THR A 4 34.77 10.46 32.01
C THR A 4 33.83 9.29 32.38
N GLN A 5 33.84 8.84 33.62
CA GLN A 5 33.00 7.71 34.09
C GLN A 5 31.53 8.13 34.36
N LEU A 6 31.29 9.38 34.80
CA LEU A 6 29.94 9.86 35.13
C LEU A 6 29.00 9.90 33.92
N PRO A 7 29.40 10.47 32.74
CA PRO A 7 28.58 10.44 31.55
C PRO A 7 28.26 9.03 31.03
N ALA A 8 29.22 8.10 31.10
CA ALA A 8 29.01 6.72 30.69
C ALA A 8 28.01 5.97 31.59
N LYS A 9 28.07 6.20 32.92
CA LYS A 9 27.10 5.63 33.86
C LYS A 9 25.70 6.20 33.64
N MET A 10 25.59 7.51 33.36
CA MET A 10 24.31 8.15 33.05
C MET A 10 23.70 7.61 31.75
N ALA A 11 24.50 7.46 30.68
CA ALA A 11 24.04 6.86 29.46
C ALA A 11 23.55 5.42 29.66
N ALA A 12 24.28 4.62 30.41
CA ALA A 12 23.86 3.25 30.73
C ALA A 12 22.56 3.23 31.54
N PHE A 13 22.41 4.13 32.54
CA PHE A 13 21.17 4.24 33.29
C PHE A 13 19.98 4.61 32.41
N LEU A 14 20.11 5.57 31.49
CA LEU A 14 19.05 5.97 30.57
C LEU A 14 18.60 4.79 29.69
N VAL A 15 19.54 4.04 29.11
CA VAL A 15 19.24 2.88 28.25
C VAL A 15 18.56 1.76 29.03
N TYR A 16 19.09 1.34 30.18
CA TYR A 16 18.58 0.19 30.93
C TYR A 16 17.32 0.48 31.72
N SER A 17 17.01 1.73 32.05
CA SER A 17 15.76 2.09 32.72
C SER A 17 14.53 2.13 31.81
N ARG A 18 14.71 2.24 30.50
CA ARG A 18 13.61 2.31 29.51
C ARG A 18 12.67 1.08 29.55
N PRO A 19 13.17 -0.18 29.47
CA PRO A 19 12.31 -1.35 29.59
C PRO A 19 11.58 -1.43 30.94
N VAL A 20 12.22 -1.00 32.03
CA VAL A 20 11.61 -0.99 33.37
C VAL A 20 10.42 -0.03 33.42
N LEU A 21 10.58 1.17 32.86
CA LEU A 21 9.51 2.15 32.76
C LEU A 21 8.35 1.62 31.90
N VAL A 22 8.66 0.99 30.77
CA VAL A 22 7.64 0.41 29.87
C VAL A 22 6.94 -0.77 30.52
N PHE A 23 7.65 -1.59 31.29
CA PHE A 23 7.06 -2.65 32.08
C PHE A 23 6.13 -2.07 33.19
N GLY A 24 6.53 -0.99 33.84
CA GLY A 24 5.67 -0.22 34.75
C GLY A 24 4.42 0.30 34.05
N GLY A 25 4.55 0.81 32.83
CA GLY A 25 3.42 1.18 31.98
C GLY A 25 2.48 0.00 31.67
N MET A 26 3.01 -1.18 31.41
CA MET A 26 2.21 -2.39 31.22
C MET A 26 1.45 -2.77 32.49
N VAL A 27 2.08 -2.71 33.66
CA VAL A 27 1.40 -2.97 34.96
C VAL A 27 0.28 -1.94 35.20
N CYS A 28 0.53 -0.66 34.92
CA CYS A 28 -0.50 0.36 34.97
C CYS A 28 -1.66 0.08 34.01
N ALA A 29 -1.38 -0.37 32.78
CA ALA A 29 -2.40 -0.77 31.81
C ALA A 29 -3.31 -1.87 32.37
N LEU A 30 -2.73 -2.94 32.92
CA LEU A 30 -3.48 -4.02 33.56
C LEU A 30 -4.32 -3.52 34.73
N ALA A 31 -3.77 -2.63 35.55
CA ALA A 31 -4.51 -2.04 36.68
C ALA A 31 -5.66 -1.14 36.18
N VAL A 32 -5.48 -0.38 35.11
CA VAL A 32 -6.57 0.40 34.47
C VAL A 32 -7.65 -0.50 33.90
N MET A 33 -7.29 -1.62 33.30
CA MET A 33 -8.28 -2.60 32.80
C MET A 33 -9.15 -3.17 33.94
N TRP A 34 -8.61 -3.27 35.13
CA TRP A 34 -9.31 -3.76 36.31
C TRP A 34 -10.14 -2.70 37.04
N GLY A 35 -9.52 -1.55 37.36
CA GLY A 35 -10.09 -0.54 38.27
C GLY A 35 -10.55 0.76 37.61
N ARG A 36 -10.19 1.00 36.32
CA ARG A 36 -10.46 2.25 35.59
C ARG A 36 -10.05 3.52 36.35
N ASP A 37 -8.95 3.46 37.08
CA ASP A 37 -8.44 4.59 37.84
C ASP A 37 -7.68 5.59 36.94
N PRO A 38 -8.11 6.86 36.87
CA PRO A 38 -7.45 7.88 36.05
C PRO A 38 -6.06 8.28 36.57
N ALA A 39 -5.75 8.10 37.84
CA ALA A 39 -4.42 8.34 38.37
C ALA A 39 -3.43 7.28 37.88
N VAL A 40 -3.83 6.01 37.86
CA VAL A 40 -3.05 4.90 37.34
C VAL A 40 -2.85 5.05 35.81
N TYR A 41 -3.89 5.47 35.09
CA TYR A 41 -3.80 5.81 33.67
C TYR A 41 -2.74 6.89 33.42
N THR A 42 -2.81 8.00 34.16
CA THR A 42 -1.86 9.11 34.04
C THR A 42 -0.43 8.68 34.35
N LEU A 43 -0.24 7.83 35.34
CA LEU A 43 1.06 7.27 35.71
C LEU A 43 1.61 6.39 34.60
N GLY A 44 0.78 5.50 34.01
CA GLY A 44 1.17 4.62 32.93
C GLY A 44 1.63 5.37 31.68
N VAL A 45 0.87 6.38 31.23
CA VAL A 45 1.27 7.22 30.10
C VAL A 45 2.53 8.02 30.42
N SER A 46 2.66 8.54 31.66
CA SER A 46 3.87 9.25 32.08
C SER A 46 5.12 8.38 32.04
N PHE A 47 5.04 7.11 32.42
CA PHE A 47 6.15 6.16 32.30
C PHE A 47 6.59 5.99 30.84
N LEU A 48 5.66 5.91 29.89
CA LEU A 48 5.99 5.81 28.47
C LEU A 48 6.61 7.09 27.92
N LEU A 49 6.09 8.26 28.30
CA LEU A 49 6.65 9.56 27.90
C LEU A 49 8.07 9.76 28.45
N VAL A 50 8.32 9.37 29.71
CA VAL A 50 9.66 9.41 30.28
C VAL A 50 10.60 8.43 29.58
N SER A 51 10.16 7.21 29.30
CA SER A 51 10.93 6.24 28.53
C SER A 51 11.31 6.78 27.14
N MET A 52 10.37 7.45 26.46
CA MET A 52 10.62 8.10 25.17
C MET A 52 11.61 9.25 25.28
N THR A 53 11.52 10.05 26.34
CA THR A 53 12.46 11.14 26.60
C THR A 53 13.87 10.61 26.87
N PHE A 54 13.99 9.49 27.57
CA PHE A 54 15.27 8.84 27.80
C PHE A 54 15.91 8.35 26.50
N ASP A 55 15.11 7.81 25.55
CA ASP A 55 15.55 7.44 24.22
C ASP A 55 16.16 8.61 23.42
N LEU A 56 15.52 9.78 23.49
CA LEU A 56 16.03 10.99 22.83
C LEU A 56 17.32 11.50 23.48
N ILE A 57 17.41 11.43 24.81
CA ILE A 57 18.55 11.93 25.57
C ILE A 57 19.75 10.99 25.44
N ASP A 58 19.57 9.67 25.51
CA ASP A 58 20.67 8.71 25.39
C ASP A 58 21.34 8.78 24.02
N GLY A 59 20.58 8.95 22.93
CA GLY A 59 21.10 9.19 21.59
C GLY A 59 21.98 10.45 21.51
N TRP A 60 21.57 11.54 22.17
CA TRP A 60 22.36 12.76 22.26
C TRP A 60 23.64 12.56 23.07
N PHE A 61 23.56 11.87 24.22
CA PHE A 61 24.72 11.53 25.05
C PHE A 61 25.70 10.63 24.31
N ALA A 62 25.22 9.59 23.61
CA ALA A 62 26.03 8.68 22.81
C ALA A 62 26.78 9.42 21.70
N ALA A 63 26.12 10.37 21.03
CA ALA A 63 26.74 11.18 19.98
C ALA A 63 27.86 12.09 20.51
N ARG A 64 27.69 12.67 21.72
CA ARG A 64 28.64 13.64 22.29
C ARG A 64 29.80 13.02 23.03
N TYR A 65 29.56 11.95 23.79
CA TYR A 65 30.58 11.37 24.69
C TYR A 65 31.19 10.06 24.17
N ARG A 66 30.71 9.51 23.04
CA ARG A 66 31.20 8.29 22.35
C ARG A 66 31.76 7.27 23.35
N PRO A 67 30.92 6.62 24.16
CA PRO A 67 31.42 5.58 25.06
C PRO A 67 32.09 4.49 24.24
N GLN A 68 33.36 4.23 24.50
CA GLN A 68 34.19 3.21 23.78
C GLN A 68 33.78 1.77 24.10
N ALA A 69 32.64 1.55 24.76
CA ALA A 69 32.15 0.25 25.11
C ALA A 69 31.58 -0.47 23.88
N LEU A 70 32.23 -1.56 23.48
CA LEU A 70 31.86 -2.43 22.35
C LEU A 70 30.40 -2.92 22.44
N LEU A 71 29.85 -3.05 23.64
CA LEU A 71 28.53 -3.57 23.95
C LEU A 71 27.43 -2.48 24.00
N ALA A 72 27.75 -1.19 24.08
CA ALA A 72 26.76 -0.14 24.23
C ALA A 72 25.75 -0.08 23.05
N PRO A 73 26.16 -0.14 21.76
CA PRO A 73 25.22 -0.16 20.65
C PRO A 73 24.38 -1.44 20.57
N LEU A 74 24.89 -2.55 21.12
CA LEU A 74 24.15 -3.82 21.18
C LEU A 74 23.10 -3.78 22.28
N ALA A 75 23.44 -3.24 23.46
CA ALA A 75 22.53 -3.07 24.57
C ALA A 75 21.35 -2.17 24.22
N ASP A 76 21.60 -1.02 23.60
CA ASP A 76 20.57 -0.11 23.12
C ASP A 76 19.57 -0.80 22.18
N ARG A 77 20.07 -1.54 21.19
CA ARG A 77 19.22 -2.31 20.25
C ARG A 77 18.38 -3.40 20.92
N ILE A 78 18.90 -4.04 21.97
CA ILE A 78 18.16 -5.05 22.73
C ILE A 78 17.08 -4.37 23.55
N MET A 79 17.39 -3.23 24.20
CA MET A 79 16.43 -2.48 25.01
C MET A 79 15.29 -1.92 24.14
N ASP A 80 15.58 -1.40 22.97
CA ASP A 80 14.57 -1.00 21.98
C ASP A 80 13.61 -2.14 21.64
N LYS A 81 14.14 -3.32 21.35
CA LYS A 81 13.30 -4.48 21.06
C LYS A 81 12.41 -4.86 22.22
N LEU A 82 12.93 -4.85 23.44
CA LEU A 82 12.14 -5.13 24.65
C LEU A 82 11.02 -4.11 24.83
N VAL A 83 11.31 -2.83 24.65
CA VAL A 83 10.32 -1.73 24.72
C VAL A 83 9.18 -1.97 23.73
N TYR A 84 9.49 -2.19 22.47
CA TYR A 84 8.45 -2.37 21.42
C TYR A 84 7.71 -3.69 21.55
N SER A 85 8.38 -4.76 22.01
CA SER A 85 7.75 -6.06 22.28
C SER A 85 6.75 -6.03 23.43
N ILE A 86 6.85 -5.03 24.32
CA ILE A 86 5.89 -4.83 25.41
C ILE A 86 4.79 -3.85 24.96
N ILE A 87 5.15 -2.67 24.45
CA ILE A 87 4.19 -1.60 24.17
C ILE A 87 3.11 -2.05 23.15
N PHE A 88 3.50 -2.58 21.98
CA PHE A 88 2.54 -2.83 20.91
C PHE A 88 1.53 -3.95 21.24
N PRO A 89 1.92 -5.08 21.85
CA PRO A 89 0.94 -6.06 22.35
C PRO A 89 0.02 -5.50 23.43
N VAL A 90 0.54 -4.70 24.36
CA VAL A 90 -0.27 -4.05 25.41
C VAL A 90 -1.29 -3.11 24.78
N VAL A 91 -0.89 -2.31 23.80
CA VAL A 91 -1.80 -1.42 23.06
C VAL A 91 -2.88 -2.22 22.34
N ALA A 92 -2.53 -3.30 21.63
CA ALA A 92 -3.50 -4.15 20.95
C ALA A 92 -4.50 -4.76 21.95
N ALA A 93 -4.03 -5.26 23.08
CA ALA A 93 -4.90 -5.78 24.15
C ALA A 93 -5.82 -4.69 24.71
N GLY A 94 -5.30 -3.47 24.94
CA GLY A 94 -6.06 -2.33 25.45
C GLY A 94 -7.18 -1.89 24.51
N VAL A 95 -6.91 -1.82 23.21
CA VAL A 95 -7.94 -1.47 22.21
C VAL A 95 -9.02 -2.53 22.17
N MET A 96 -8.67 -3.84 22.20
CA MET A 96 -9.65 -4.93 22.26
C MET A 96 -10.47 -4.91 23.56
N TRP A 97 -9.84 -4.64 24.71
CA TRP A 97 -10.52 -4.46 25.99
C TRP A 97 -11.53 -3.32 25.95
N ARG A 98 -11.14 -2.17 25.38
CA ARG A 98 -12.02 -1.02 25.22
C ARG A 98 -13.28 -1.36 24.40
N LEU A 99 -13.16 -2.20 23.37
CA LEU A 99 -14.29 -2.64 22.56
C LEU A 99 -15.19 -3.64 23.28
N ALA A 100 -14.64 -4.49 24.13
CA ALA A 100 -15.41 -5.56 24.81
C ALA A 100 -16.50 -5.01 25.75
N GLY A 101 -16.36 -3.78 26.25
CA GLY A 101 -17.34 -3.12 27.13
C GLY A 101 -18.42 -2.29 26.42
N THR A 102 -18.43 -2.25 25.09
CA THR A 102 -19.33 -1.39 24.30
C THR A 102 -19.85 -2.14 23.08
N GLN A 103 -20.97 -1.66 22.48
CA GLN A 103 -21.34 -2.12 21.13
C GLN A 103 -20.47 -1.32 20.11
N PRO A 104 -19.41 -1.93 19.55
CA PRO A 104 -18.47 -1.19 18.74
C PRO A 104 -19.07 -0.83 17.38
N SER A 105 -18.89 0.40 16.96
CA SER A 105 -19.17 0.84 15.59
C SER A 105 -18.17 0.21 14.59
N ARG A 106 -18.58 0.09 13.31
CA ARG A 106 -17.68 -0.41 12.25
C ARG A 106 -16.32 0.31 12.20
N PRO A 107 -16.24 1.64 12.32
CA PRO A 107 -14.95 2.33 12.40
C PRO A 107 -14.09 1.90 13.60
N GLN A 108 -14.67 1.72 14.78
CA GLN A 108 -13.92 1.26 15.96
C GLN A 108 -13.36 -0.14 15.79
N LEU A 109 -14.14 -1.07 15.18
CA LEU A 109 -13.64 -2.41 14.84
C LEU A 109 -12.48 -2.35 13.84
N LEU A 110 -12.59 -1.48 12.81
CA LEU A 110 -11.54 -1.31 11.83
C LEU A 110 -10.26 -0.75 12.47
N HIS A 111 -10.36 0.23 13.38
CA HIS A 111 -9.23 0.73 14.16
C HIS A 111 -8.54 -0.40 14.94
N ALA A 112 -9.30 -1.26 15.62
CA ALA A 112 -8.73 -2.38 16.38
C ALA A 112 -7.99 -3.39 15.46
N ILE A 113 -8.52 -3.65 14.27
CA ILE A 113 -7.86 -4.49 13.25
C ILE A 113 -6.55 -3.83 12.81
N PHE A 114 -6.55 -2.53 12.52
CA PHE A 114 -5.32 -1.82 12.13
C PHE A 114 -4.26 -1.85 13.23
N VAL A 115 -4.64 -1.63 14.49
CA VAL A 115 -3.71 -1.70 15.63
C VAL A 115 -3.14 -3.11 15.77
N LEU A 116 -3.95 -4.15 15.58
CA LEU A 116 -3.47 -5.55 15.61
C LEU A 116 -2.48 -5.81 14.47
N ILE A 117 -2.81 -5.42 13.24
CA ILE A 117 -1.92 -5.53 12.08
C ILE A 117 -0.61 -4.77 12.35
N LEU A 118 -0.70 -3.58 12.90
CA LEU A 118 0.46 -2.76 13.25
C LEU A 118 1.36 -3.47 14.27
N CYS A 119 0.77 -4.01 15.34
CA CYS A 119 1.49 -4.79 16.35
C CYS A 119 2.28 -5.94 15.72
N VAL A 120 1.60 -6.77 14.94
CA VAL A 120 2.23 -7.92 14.24
C VAL A 120 3.32 -7.44 13.29
N THR A 121 3.07 -6.39 12.52
CA THR A 121 4.03 -5.85 11.55
C THR A 121 5.30 -5.32 12.23
N VAL A 122 5.17 -4.62 13.37
CA VAL A 122 6.32 -4.11 14.15
C VAL A 122 7.18 -5.27 14.65
N LEU A 123 6.55 -6.33 15.22
CA LEU A 123 7.28 -7.48 15.74
C LEU A 123 7.98 -8.28 14.62
N ILE A 124 7.31 -8.51 13.50
CA ILE A 124 7.90 -9.17 12.32
C ILE A 124 9.07 -8.36 11.80
N ARG A 125 8.89 -7.06 11.61
CA ARG A 125 9.93 -6.16 11.10
C ARG A 125 11.17 -6.16 11.99
N ASP A 126 11.01 -6.09 13.31
CA ASP A 126 12.14 -6.04 14.23
C ASP A 126 12.95 -7.35 14.25
N ASN A 127 12.25 -8.49 14.18
CA ASN A 127 12.91 -9.78 14.04
C ASN A 127 13.59 -9.95 12.68
N PHE A 128 12.93 -9.53 11.61
CA PHE A 128 13.47 -9.56 10.25
C PHE A 128 14.73 -8.68 10.12
N ALA A 129 14.67 -7.45 10.64
CA ALA A 129 15.82 -6.54 10.63
C ALA A 129 17.01 -7.06 11.46
N ALA A 130 16.73 -7.78 12.56
CA ALA A 130 17.80 -8.44 13.34
C ALA A 130 18.43 -9.57 12.58
N PHE A 131 17.62 -10.42 11.95
CA PHE A 131 18.11 -11.52 11.09
C PHE A 131 18.98 -10.98 9.97
N MET A 132 18.52 -9.98 9.20
CA MET A 132 19.26 -9.40 8.09
C MET A 132 20.60 -8.76 8.51
N ARG A 133 20.64 -8.12 9.67
CA ARG A 133 21.88 -7.57 10.23
C ARG A 133 22.86 -8.67 10.67
N SER A 134 22.37 -9.71 11.32
CA SER A 134 23.19 -10.85 11.72
C SER A 134 23.75 -11.57 10.49
N PHE A 135 22.97 -11.69 9.44
CA PHE A 135 23.38 -12.24 8.16
C PHE A 135 24.48 -11.37 7.52
N ALA A 136 24.30 -10.04 7.44
CA ALA A 136 25.30 -9.11 6.89
C ALA A 136 26.64 -9.20 7.63
N LEU A 137 26.61 -9.29 8.97
CA LEU A 137 27.83 -9.47 9.79
C LEU A 137 28.57 -10.77 9.47
N ARG A 138 27.84 -11.88 9.26
CA ARG A 138 28.45 -13.18 8.86
C ARG A 138 29.12 -13.11 7.48
N GLN A 139 28.61 -12.24 6.60
CA GLN A 139 29.20 -11.98 5.28
C GLN A 139 30.34 -10.95 5.31
N GLY A 140 30.79 -10.53 6.51
CA GLY A 140 31.87 -9.55 6.65
C GLY A 140 31.46 -8.11 6.24
N GLN A 141 30.16 -7.85 6.09
CA GLN A 141 29.65 -6.51 5.76
C GLN A 141 29.30 -5.75 7.04
N GLU A 142 29.74 -4.51 7.14
CA GLU A 142 29.26 -3.63 8.22
C GLU A 142 27.78 -3.28 7.98
N PRO A 143 26.90 -3.51 8.98
CA PRO A 143 25.49 -3.19 8.85
C PRO A 143 25.26 -1.68 8.91
N GLU A 144 25.19 -1.03 7.75
CA GLU A 144 24.86 0.38 7.66
C GLU A 144 23.39 0.66 8.07
N SER A 145 23.21 1.82 8.69
CA SER A 145 21.88 2.29 9.03
C SER A 145 21.12 2.77 7.78
N ILE A 146 19.99 2.14 7.49
CA ILE A 146 19.10 2.50 6.39
C ILE A 146 18.20 3.67 6.83
N GLU A 147 17.94 4.66 5.98
CA GLU A 147 17.15 5.87 6.30
C GLU A 147 15.77 5.55 6.86
N PHE A 148 15.03 4.62 6.24
CA PHE A 148 13.74 4.15 6.78
C PHE A 148 13.83 3.54 8.17
N THR A 149 14.97 2.93 8.52
CA THR A 149 15.19 2.38 9.86
C THR A 149 15.37 3.50 10.88
N ARG A 150 16.09 4.58 10.53
CA ARG A 150 16.24 5.76 11.40
C ARG A 150 14.89 6.44 11.64
N LEU A 151 14.13 6.69 10.56
CA LEU A 151 12.80 7.28 10.67
C LEU A 151 11.87 6.43 11.55
N ARG A 152 11.89 5.12 11.37
CA ARG A 152 11.09 4.20 12.20
C ARG A 152 11.47 4.29 13.67
N THR A 153 12.74 4.35 14.02
CA THR A 153 13.19 4.43 15.43
C THR A 153 12.68 5.71 16.09
N ILE A 154 12.71 6.83 15.37
CA ILE A 154 12.23 8.12 15.88
C ILE A 154 10.70 8.10 16.09
N VAL A 155 9.94 7.47 15.20
CA VAL A 155 8.46 7.54 15.18
C VAL A 155 7.82 6.46 16.07
N ALA A 156 8.49 5.32 16.30
CA ALA A 156 7.90 4.16 16.97
C ALA A 156 7.50 4.44 18.43
N ALA A 157 8.35 5.08 19.21
CA ALA A 157 8.08 5.38 20.60
C ALA A 157 6.93 6.40 20.77
N PRO A 158 6.90 7.54 20.05
CA PRO A 158 5.76 8.45 20.06
C PRO A 158 4.43 7.79 19.66
N VAL A 159 4.43 7.00 18.60
CA VAL A 159 3.21 6.29 18.15
C VAL A 159 2.75 5.28 19.20
N GLY A 160 3.66 4.50 19.77
CA GLY A 160 3.34 3.55 20.84
C GLY A 160 2.73 4.23 22.07
N ALA A 161 3.32 5.33 22.54
CA ALA A 161 2.82 6.10 23.66
C ALA A 161 1.43 6.72 23.39
N LEU A 162 1.23 7.26 22.19
CA LEU A 162 -0.04 7.86 21.77
C LEU A 162 -1.16 6.81 21.67
N LEU A 163 -0.89 5.68 21.04
CA LEU A 163 -1.85 4.58 20.94
C LEU A 163 -2.17 3.97 22.30
N TYR A 164 -1.18 3.90 23.22
CA TYR A 164 -1.39 3.50 24.59
C TYR A 164 -2.32 4.49 25.34
N ALA A 165 -2.03 5.78 25.23
CA ALA A 165 -2.86 6.81 25.86
C ALA A 165 -4.31 6.74 25.35
N TYR A 166 -4.51 6.48 24.06
CA TYR A 166 -5.85 6.30 23.50
C TYR A 166 -6.52 5.00 23.99
N ALA A 167 -5.81 3.88 23.98
CA ALA A 167 -6.37 2.56 24.30
C ALA A 167 -6.88 2.48 25.75
N PHE A 168 -6.13 3.07 26.68
CA PHE A 168 -6.40 3.02 28.13
C PHE A 168 -7.03 4.29 28.69
N HIS A 169 -7.50 5.21 27.85
CA HIS A 169 -8.07 6.48 28.29
C HIS A 169 -9.24 6.26 29.26
N VAL A 170 -9.12 6.89 30.42
CA VAL A 170 -10.16 6.94 31.43
C VAL A 170 -10.71 8.36 31.47
N PRO A 171 -11.98 8.62 31.11
CA PRO A 171 -12.62 9.92 31.26
C PRO A 171 -12.77 10.28 32.74
N GLU A 172 -12.96 11.56 33.05
CA GLU A 172 -13.23 12.06 34.43
C GLU A 172 -12.04 11.97 35.41
N GLY A 173 -10.83 12.31 34.91
CA GLY A 173 -9.64 12.37 35.75
C GLY A 173 -9.57 13.60 36.65
N PRO A 174 -8.60 13.61 37.62
CA PRO A 174 -8.38 14.72 38.49
C PRO A 174 -8.03 16.00 37.72
N SER A 175 -8.38 17.16 38.26
CA SER A 175 -8.08 18.48 37.66
C SER A 175 -6.58 18.83 37.80
N SER A 176 -5.70 17.90 37.38
CA SER A 176 -4.25 18.10 37.36
C SER A 176 -3.80 18.48 35.95
N TRP A 177 -2.82 19.36 35.84
CA TRP A 177 -2.26 19.75 34.55
C TRP A 177 -1.64 18.55 33.82
N VAL A 178 -1.10 17.56 34.53
CA VAL A 178 -0.53 16.33 33.96
C VAL A 178 -1.63 15.49 33.31
N TYR A 179 -2.77 15.31 34.00
CA TYR A 179 -3.90 14.60 33.43
C TYR A 179 -4.44 15.33 32.19
N GLY A 180 -4.54 16.65 32.21
CA GLY A 180 -4.98 17.46 31.09
C GLY A 180 -4.09 17.27 29.85
N LEU A 181 -2.77 17.21 30.02
CA LEU A 181 -1.81 16.95 28.94
C LEU A 181 -1.93 15.57 28.39
N VAL A 182 -2.17 14.55 29.21
CA VAL A 182 -2.23 13.14 28.81
C VAL A 182 -3.60 12.79 28.23
N SER A 183 -4.69 13.35 28.76
CA SER A 183 -6.06 13.06 28.32
C SER A 183 -6.31 13.54 26.88
N TRP A 184 -5.63 14.62 26.43
CA TRP A 184 -5.66 15.06 25.04
C TRP A 184 -5.28 13.93 24.06
N MET A 185 -4.25 13.15 24.35
CA MET A 185 -3.85 12.02 23.51
C MET A 185 -4.93 10.91 23.49
N GLY A 186 -5.61 10.72 24.62
CA GLY A 186 -6.67 9.72 24.79
C GLY A 186 -7.99 10.06 24.08
N THR A 187 -8.21 11.33 23.71
CA THR A 187 -9.44 11.82 23.05
C THR A 187 -9.30 12.11 21.57
N LEU A 188 -8.20 11.67 20.95
CA LEU A 188 -7.97 11.88 19.51
C LEU A 188 -9.09 11.27 18.66
N PRO A 189 -9.53 11.97 17.58
CA PRO A 189 -10.53 11.46 16.67
C PRO A 189 -9.99 10.24 15.90
N LEU A 190 -10.84 9.27 15.63
CA LEU A 190 -10.48 8.04 14.89
C LEU A 190 -9.82 8.31 13.53
N ARG A 191 -10.21 9.39 12.83
CA ARG A 191 -9.59 9.77 11.56
C ARG A 191 -8.09 10.08 11.71
N THR A 192 -7.72 10.75 12.78
CA THR A 192 -6.31 11.05 13.11
C THR A 192 -5.55 9.77 13.44
N LEU A 193 -6.16 8.85 14.19
CA LEU A 193 -5.53 7.56 14.52
C LEU A 193 -5.29 6.73 13.27
N TYR A 194 -6.26 6.61 12.36
CA TYR A 194 -6.06 5.93 11.07
C TYR A 194 -4.90 6.52 10.28
N PHE A 195 -4.80 7.85 10.20
CA PHE A 195 -3.70 8.49 9.50
C PHE A 195 -2.34 8.09 10.11
N ILE A 196 -2.23 8.14 11.43
CA ILE A 196 -1.01 7.77 12.15
C ILE A 196 -0.66 6.29 11.96
N GLU A 197 -1.64 5.41 12.05
CA GLU A 197 -1.48 3.95 11.89
C GLU A 197 -1.04 3.58 10.48
N ILE A 198 -1.71 4.11 9.46
CA ILE A 198 -1.37 3.87 8.06
C ILE A 198 0.03 4.43 7.76
N PHE A 199 0.33 5.64 8.21
CA PHE A 199 1.64 6.24 8.02
C PHE A 199 2.75 5.39 8.66
N PHE A 200 2.52 4.91 9.89
CA PHE A 200 3.48 4.07 10.59
C PHE A 200 3.60 2.67 9.97
N LEU A 201 2.52 2.09 9.44
CA LEU A 201 2.57 0.87 8.64
C LEU A 201 3.44 1.05 7.40
N ILE A 202 3.26 2.15 6.66
CA ILE A 202 4.09 2.46 5.48
C ILE A 202 5.57 2.53 5.86
N ILE A 203 5.93 3.16 6.98
CA ILE A 203 7.31 3.23 7.47
C ILE A 203 7.86 1.84 7.78
N ASN A 204 7.09 0.97 8.45
CA ASN A 204 7.53 -0.38 8.79
C ASN A 204 7.73 -1.24 7.54
N PHE A 205 6.79 -1.23 6.59
CA PHE A 205 6.93 -1.93 5.31
C PHE A 205 8.08 -1.36 4.46
N GLY A 206 8.24 -0.04 4.42
CA GLY A 206 9.37 0.61 3.78
C GLY A 206 10.71 0.18 4.36
N SER A 207 10.78 0.01 5.68
CA SER A 207 11.98 -0.53 6.36
C SER A 207 12.26 -1.98 5.96
N ILE A 208 11.25 -2.86 5.91
CA ILE A 208 11.40 -4.25 5.45
C ILE A 208 11.89 -4.27 4.00
N ALA A 209 11.24 -3.51 3.12
CA ALA A 209 11.61 -3.43 1.71
C ALA A 209 13.05 -2.93 1.50
N ALA A 210 13.51 -1.98 2.32
CA ALA A 210 14.87 -1.47 2.27
C ALA A 210 15.91 -2.51 2.68
N TYR A 211 15.62 -3.36 3.69
CA TYR A 211 16.47 -4.50 4.05
C TYR A 211 16.47 -5.57 2.95
N CYS A 212 15.30 -5.90 2.39
CA CYS A 212 15.20 -6.81 1.26
C CYS A 212 16.01 -6.32 0.05
N ARG A 213 15.95 -5.03 -0.25
CA ARG A 213 16.71 -4.43 -1.36
C ARG A 213 18.21 -4.50 -1.14
N LYS A 214 18.68 -4.31 0.10
CA LYS A 214 20.13 -4.25 0.41
C LYS A 214 20.75 -5.64 0.52
N TYR A 215 20.09 -6.56 1.22
CA TYR A 215 20.66 -7.86 1.59
C TYR A 215 19.89 -9.05 1.00
N GLY A 216 18.71 -8.82 0.43
CA GLY A 216 17.78 -9.88 0.05
C GLY A 216 18.32 -10.81 -1.03
N THR A 217 19.05 -10.29 -2.02
CA THR A 217 19.61 -11.11 -3.11
C THR A 217 20.65 -12.09 -2.57
N VAL A 218 21.62 -11.60 -1.78
CA VAL A 218 22.69 -12.41 -1.21
C VAL A 218 22.13 -13.44 -0.22
N CYS A 219 21.19 -13.01 0.63
CA CYS A 219 20.52 -13.90 1.58
C CYS A 219 19.74 -15.00 0.86
N LEU A 220 19.08 -14.68 -0.23
CA LEU A 220 18.29 -15.63 -1.01
C LEU A 220 19.20 -16.63 -1.75
N ASP A 221 20.31 -16.16 -2.29
CA ASP A 221 21.30 -17.04 -2.97
C ASP A 221 21.87 -18.09 -2.01
N GLU A 222 22.16 -17.70 -0.76
CA GLU A 222 22.61 -18.59 0.29
C GLU A 222 21.50 -19.59 0.72
N LEU A 223 20.26 -19.09 0.92
CA LEU A 223 19.11 -19.93 1.29
C LEU A 223 18.75 -20.94 0.20
N CYS A 224 19.02 -20.63 -1.05
CA CYS A 224 18.74 -21.51 -2.19
C CYS A 224 19.92 -22.45 -2.50
N PHE A 225 21.02 -22.40 -1.75
CA PHE A 225 22.22 -23.23 -1.99
C PHE A 225 22.73 -23.17 -3.44
N GLY A 226 22.58 -22.01 -4.09
CA GLY A 226 22.94 -21.80 -5.51
C GLY A 226 21.95 -22.37 -6.53
N ASP A 227 20.84 -22.98 -6.12
CA ASP A 227 19.79 -23.46 -7.04
C ASP A 227 19.01 -22.29 -7.66
N GLN A 228 19.31 -21.99 -8.92
CA GLN A 228 18.69 -20.91 -9.68
C GLN A 228 17.19 -21.15 -9.95
N ILE A 229 16.73 -22.38 -10.01
CA ILE A 229 15.32 -22.71 -10.24
C ILE A 229 14.54 -22.43 -8.96
N LEU A 230 15.04 -22.87 -7.81
CA LEU A 230 14.42 -22.59 -6.51
C LEU A 230 14.38 -21.09 -6.23
N ARG A 231 15.48 -20.39 -6.48
CA ARG A 231 15.58 -18.92 -6.35
C ARG A 231 14.51 -18.22 -7.17
N ARG A 232 14.36 -18.55 -8.45
CA ARG A 232 13.31 -17.95 -9.31
C ARG A 232 11.91 -18.27 -8.83
N ARG A 233 11.64 -19.48 -8.35
CA ARG A 233 10.34 -19.84 -7.79
C ARG A 233 9.99 -19.00 -6.57
N ILE A 234 10.93 -18.80 -5.66
CA ILE A 234 10.71 -17.96 -4.46
C ILE A 234 10.48 -16.50 -4.87
N LEU A 235 11.32 -15.95 -5.75
CA LEU A 235 11.19 -14.59 -6.22
C LEU A 235 9.88 -14.35 -7.00
N SER A 236 9.37 -15.32 -7.75
CA SER A 236 8.12 -15.20 -8.51
C SER A 236 6.87 -15.10 -7.63
N VAL A 237 6.94 -15.50 -6.36
CA VAL A 237 5.81 -15.35 -5.42
C VAL A 237 5.39 -13.89 -5.26
N LEU A 238 6.35 -12.95 -5.28
CA LEU A 238 6.06 -11.53 -5.11
C LEU A 238 5.26 -10.93 -6.29
N PRO A 239 5.74 -10.99 -7.56
CA PRO A 239 4.94 -10.49 -8.67
C PRO A 239 3.62 -11.26 -8.83
N ASN A 240 3.62 -12.60 -8.69
CA ASN A 240 2.38 -13.38 -8.77
C ASN A 240 1.37 -12.97 -7.68
N GLY A 241 1.83 -12.60 -6.47
CA GLY A 241 0.99 -12.05 -5.42
C GLY A 241 0.34 -10.73 -5.82
N LEU A 242 1.07 -9.84 -6.50
CA LEU A 242 0.52 -8.59 -7.04
C LEU A 242 -0.51 -8.84 -8.15
N THR A 243 -0.26 -9.83 -9.02
CA THR A 243 -1.22 -10.26 -10.04
C THR A 243 -2.52 -10.78 -9.42
N VAL A 244 -2.45 -11.56 -8.33
CA VAL A 244 -3.65 -11.98 -7.57
C VAL A 244 -4.36 -10.77 -6.96
N MET A 245 -3.61 -9.79 -6.41
CA MET A 245 -4.19 -8.57 -5.88
C MET A 245 -4.88 -7.73 -6.96
N ASN A 246 -4.35 -7.69 -8.19
CA ASN A 246 -5.03 -7.10 -9.34
C ASN A 246 -6.43 -7.71 -9.51
N ALA A 247 -6.54 -9.03 -9.66
CA ALA A 247 -7.83 -9.72 -9.82
C ALA A 247 -8.78 -9.50 -8.62
N MET A 248 -8.25 -9.56 -7.40
CA MET A 248 -9.05 -9.32 -6.18
C MET A 248 -9.61 -7.90 -6.13
N MET A 249 -8.82 -6.88 -6.48
CA MET A 249 -9.32 -5.49 -6.52
C MET A 249 -10.46 -5.34 -7.53
N GLY A 250 -10.34 -5.94 -8.71
CA GLY A 250 -11.43 -5.97 -9.70
C GLY A 250 -12.71 -6.57 -9.11
N LEU A 251 -12.63 -7.75 -8.50
CA LEU A 251 -13.79 -8.43 -7.89
C LEU A 251 -14.40 -7.64 -6.72
N ILE A 252 -13.57 -7.01 -5.87
CA ILE A 252 -14.05 -6.12 -4.80
C ILE A 252 -14.78 -4.92 -5.41
N GLY A 253 -14.32 -4.42 -6.55
CA GLY A 253 -15.01 -3.36 -7.30
C GLY A 253 -16.44 -3.75 -7.68
N VAL A 254 -16.68 -4.99 -8.13
CA VAL A 254 -18.04 -5.51 -8.41
C VAL A 254 -18.91 -5.47 -7.16
N PHE A 255 -18.35 -5.85 -6.00
CA PHE A 255 -19.07 -5.81 -4.74
C PHE A 255 -19.53 -4.39 -4.36
N PHE A 256 -18.67 -3.38 -4.54
CA PHE A 256 -19.06 -1.98 -4.35
C PHE A 256 -20.10 -1.51 -5.36
N ALA A 257 -20.02 -1.96 -6.61
CA ALA A 257 -21.01 -1.64 -7.64
C ALA A 257 -22.41 -2.16 -7.30
N TYR A 258 -22.53 -3.38 -6.74
CA TYR A 258 -23.81 -3.90 -6.23
C TYR A 258 -24.39 -3.06 -5.10
N GLN A 259 -23.56 -2.37 -4.33
CA GLN A 259 -24.01 -1.45 -3.28
C GLN A 259 -24.35 -0.04 -3.81
N GLY A 260 -24.24 0.20 -5.11
CA GLY A 260 -24.40 1.51 -5.72
C GLY A 260 -23.27 2.49 -5.42
N ARG A 261 -22.12 2.01 -4.91
CA ARG A 261 -20.95 2.79 -4.49
C ARG A 261 -19.91 2.82 -5.61
N PHE A 262 -20.24 3.54 -6.71
CA PHE A 262 -19.37 3.54 -7.89
C PHE A 262 -18.07 4.31 -7.71
N ARG A 263 -18.01 5.22 -6.75
CA ARG A 263 -16.76 5.91 -6.40
C ARG A 263 -15.74 4.96 -5.80
N GLU A 264 -16.11 4.16 -4.82
CA GLU A 264 -15.22 3.17 -4.20
C GLU A 264 -14.87 2.05 -5.18
N MET A 265 -15.83 1.63 -6.00
CA MET A 265 -15.59 0.73 -7.12
C MET A 265 -14.47 1.25 -8.03
N TYR A 266 -14.52 2.53 -8.40
CA TYR A 266 -13.52 3.13 -9.27
C TYR A 266 -12.12 3.19 -8.63
N PHE A 267 -12.03 3.44 -7.31
CA PHE A 267 -10.76 3.33 -6.59
C PHE A 267 -10.20 1.90 -6.61
N MET A 268 -11.05 0.89 -6.50
CA MET A 268 -10.62 -0.50 -6.63
C MET A 268 -10.06 -0.77 -8.03
N MET A 269 -10.67 -0.23 -9.06
CA MET A 269 -10.18 -0.38 -10.43
C MET A 269 -8.85 0.36 -10.70
N ILE A 270 -8.64 1.53 -10.10
CA ILE A 270 -7.33 2.21 -10.10
C ILE A 270 -6.29 1.33 -9.37
N GLY A 271 -6.67 0.72 -8.25
CA GLY A 271 -5.84 -0.22 -7.51
C GLY A 271 -5.45 -1.43 -8.38
N ALA A 272 -6.41 -2.04 -9.07
CA ALA A 272 -6.18 -3.15 -9.99
C ALA A 272 -5.15 -2.78 -11.08
N ALA A 273 -5.36 -1.64 -11.77
CA ALA A 273 -4.42 -1.15 -12.80
C ALA A 273 -3.03 -0.77 -12.23
N THR A 274 -2.95 -0.43 -10.95
CA THR A 274 -1.67 -0.16 -10.27
C THR A 274 -0.92 -1.45 -9.98
N PHE A 275 -1.60 -2.48 -9.48
CA PHE A 275 -1.00 -3.79 -9.19
C PHE A 275 -0.52 -4.49 -10.47
N ASP A 276 -1.28 -4.42 -11.57
CA ASP A 276 -0.88 -4.87 -12.90
C ASP A 276 0.46 -4.26 -13.37
N LYS A 277 0.64 -2.96 -13.18
CA LYS A 277 1.92 -2.31 -13.54
C LYS A 277 3.06 -2.66 -12.60
N LEU A 278 2.75 -2.87 -11.32
CA LEU A 278 3.75 -3.16 -10.31
C LEU A 278 4.30 -4.57 -10.44
N ASP A 279 3.48 -5.58 -10.77
CA ASP A 279 3.93 -6.97 -10.91
C ASP A 279 4.90 -7.13 -12.09
N GLY A 280 4.57 -6.59 -13.28
CA GLY A 280 5.46 -6.60 -14.43
C GLY A 280 6.75 -5.79 -14.18
N ALA A 281 6.68 -4.64 -13.48
CA ALA A 281 7.87 -3.87 -13.12
C ALA A 281 8.76 -4.64 -12.12
N LEU A 282 8.14 -5.31 -11.16
CA LEU A 282 8.84 -6.11 -10.15
C LEU A 282 9.48 -7.36 -10.78
N ALA A 283 8.75 -8.07 -11.65
CA ALA A 283 9.28 -9.23 -12.38
C ALA A 283 10.54 -8.87 -13.19
N ARG A 284 10.53 -7.74 -13.90
CA ARG A 284 11.70 -7.24 -14.63
C ARG A 284 12.86 -6.89 -13.69
N ARG A 285 12.60 -6.20 -12.58
CA ARG A 285 13.65 -5.85 -11.59
C ARG A 285 14.27 -7.05 -10.91
N LEU A 286 13.52 -8.13 -10.75
CA LEU A 286 14.00 -9.38 -10.16
C LEU A 286 14.68 -10.32 -11.18
N GLY A 287 14.79 -9.91 -12.46
CA GLY A 287 15.39 -10.72 -13.52
C GLY A 287 14.57 -11.97 -13.89
N LEU A 288 13.27 -11.99 -13.59
CA LEU A 288 12.41 -13.15 -13.85
C LEU A 288 11.98 -13.26 -15.31
N THR A 289 12.08 -12.17 -16.07
CA THR A 289 11.74 -12.12 -17.50
C THR A 289 12.87 -12.60 -18.42
N GLU A 290 14.09 -12.73 -17.89
CA GLU A 290 15.23 -13.22 -18.65
C GLU A 290 15.13 -14.75 -18.84
N PRO A 291 15.51 -15.30 -20.01
CA PRO A 291 15.51 -16.74 -20.23
C PRO A 291 16.49 -17.42 -19.25
N LEU A 292 16.15 -18.65 -18.83
CA LEU A 292 17.07 -19.49 -18.07
C LEU A 292 18.24 -19.91 -18.97
N PRO A 293 19.45 -20.12 -18.42
CA PRO A 293 20.56 -20.74 -19.16
C PRO A 293 20.10 -22.05 -19.83
N ASP A 294 20.57 -22.32 -21.05
CA ASP A 294 20.17 -23.49 -21.85
C ASP A 294 20.49 -24.85 -21.18
N THR A 295 21.34 -24.84 -20.16
CA THR A 295 21.70 -25.99 -19.32
C THR A 295 20.62 -26.43 -18.35
N LEU A 296 19.56 -25.59 -18.15
CA LEU A 296 18.48 -25.87 -17.19
C LEU A 296 17.19 -26.24 -17.91
N PRO A 297 16.35 -27.15 -17.34
CA PRO A 297 15.10 -27.55 -17.97
C PRO A 297 14.14 -26.35 -18.12
N GLN A 298 13.88 -25.98 -19.36
CA GLN A 298 12.93 -24.90 -19.68
C GLN A 298 11.50 -25.43 -19.59
N ARG A 299 10.65 -24.77 -18.80
CA ARG A 299 9.21 -25.04 -18.85
C ARG A 299 8.62 -24.47 -20.12
N LYS A 300 7.87 -25.31 -20.87
CA LYS A 300 7.16 -24.89 -22.10
C LYS A 300 6.09 -23.82 -21.86
N VAL A 301 5.53 -23.73 -20.65
CA VAL A 301 4.51 -22.73 -20.25
C VAL A 301 5.02 -21.93 -19.07
N ASN A 302 5.07 -20.62 -19.23
CA ASN A 302 5.38 -19.70 -18.12
C ASN A 302 4.09 -19.44 -17.33
N LEU A 303 3.97 -20.07 -16.16
CA LEU A 303 2.78 -19.95 -15.30
C LEU A 303 2.50 -18.49 -14.88
N GLY A 304 3.55 -17.68 -14.68
CA GLY A 304 3.41 -16.27 -14.31
C GLY A 304 2.67 -15.46 -15.39
N ASN A 305 3.07 -15.61 -16.66
CA ASN A 305 2.40 -14.92 -17.77
C ASN A 305 0.95 -15.38 -17.92
N LEU A 306 0.66 -16.68 -17.75
CA LEU A 306 -0.70 -17.18 -17.80
C LEU A 306 -1.58 -16.61 -16.68
N MET A 307 -1.04 -16.48 -15.47
CA MET A 307 -1.74 -15.86 -14.34
C MET A 307 -2.00 -14.36 -14.59
N ASP A 308 -1.06 -13.67 -15.19
CA ASP A 308 -1.16 -12.28 -15.59
C ASP A 308 -2.27 -12.04 -16.61
N ASP A 309 -2.23 -12.78 -17.74
CA ASP A 309 -3.27 -12.75 -18.76
C ASP A 309 -4.66 -13.06 -18.19
N PHE A 310 -4.75 -14.01 -17.24
CA PHE A 310 -6.01 -14.39 -16.60
C PHE A 310 -6.51 -13.29 -15.63
N ALA A 311 -5.63 -12.69 -14.84
CA ALA A 311 -5.99 -11.59 -13.95
C ALA A 311 -6.45 -10.36 -14.72
N ASP A 312 -5.79 -10.05 -15.84
CA ASP A 312 -6.16 -8.94 -16.73
C ASP A 312 -7.52 -9.19 -17.41
N ALA A 313 -7.78 -10.43 -17.85
CA ALA A 313 -9.08 -10.80 -18.40
C ALA A 313 -10.21 -10.59 -17.38
N ILE A 314 -10.00 -10.98 -16.12
CA ILE A 314 -10.97 -10.75 -15.05
C ILE A 314 -11.12 -9.24 -14.82
N SER A 315 -10.04 -8.53 -14.47
CA SER A 315 -10.08 -7.17 -13.96
C SER A 315 -10.47 -6.13 -15.01
N PHE A 316 -10.05 -6.31 -16.26
CA PHE A 316 -10.20 -5.26 -17.29
C PHE A 316 -11.14 -5.62 -18.43
N CYS A 317 -11.56 -6.91 -18.53
CA CYS A 317 -12.56 -7.31 -19.53
C CYS A 317 -13.90 -7.69 -18.87
N ILE A 318 -13.90 -8.65 -17.94
CA ILE A 318 -15.13 -9.17 -17.34
C ILE A 318 -15.71 -8.18 -16.30
N VAL A 319 -14.91 -7.72 -15.38
CA VAL A 319 -15.34 -6.82 -14.28
C VAL A 319 -15.97 -5.54 -14.78
N PRO A 320 -15.39 -4.76 -15.72
CA PRO A 320 -16.03 -3.55 -16.23
C PRO A 320 -17.36 -3.82 -16.93
N ALA A 321 -17.45 -4.92 -17.69
CA ALA A 321 -18.70 -5.35 -18.32
C ALA A 321 -19.77 -5.66 -17.28
N TRP A 322 -19.40 -6.36 -16.21
CA TRP A 322 -20.31 -6.71 -15.13
C TRP A 322 -20.76 -5.49 -14.31
N ILE A 323 -19.84 -4.60 -13.99
CA ILE A 323 -20.15 -3.33 -13.30
C ILE A 323 -21.11 -2.47 -14.13
N PHE A 324 -20.88 -2.34 -15.44
CA PHE A 324 -21.76 -1.65 -16.35
C PHE A 324 -23.17 -2.27 -16.35
N TYR A 325 -23.26 -3.59 -16.43
CA TYR A 325 -24.53 -4.30 -16.35
C TYR A 325 -25.27 -4.02 -15.04
N ILE A 326 -24.57 -4.11 -13.90
CA ILE A 326 -25.14 -3.78 -12.58
C ILE A 326 -25.67 -2.34 -12.56
N ALA A 327 -24.87 -1.39 -13.03
CA ALA A 327 -25.21 0.03 -12.97
C ALA A 327 -26.48 0.36 -13.76
N LEU A 328 -26.61 -0.18 -14.98
CA LEU A 328 -27.73 0.16 -15.86
C LEU A 328 -28.95 -0.75 -15.66
N THR A 329 -28.81 -1.92 -15.05
CA THR A 329 -29.94 -2.83 -14.82
C THR A 329 -30.50 -2.69 -13.41
N PHE A 330 -29.65 -2.83 -12.39
CA PHE A 330 -30.11 -2.85 -10.99
C PHE A 330 -30.23 -1.44 -10.38
N SER A 331 -29.25 -0.56 -10.61
CA SER A 331 -29.26 0.77 -9.99
C SER A 331 -30.20 1.76 -10.70
N SER A 332 -30.62 1.49 -11.92
CA SER A 332 -31.42 2.40 -12.75
C SER A 332 -32.94 2.23 -12.64
N GLN A 333 -33.41 1.21 -11.90
CA GLN A 333 -34.85 0.88 -11.77
C GLN A 333 -35.57 0.73 -13.13
N GLY A 334 -34.93 0.15 -14.14
CA GLY A 334 -35.52 -0.10 -15.45
C GLY A 334 -35.51 1.08 -16.44
N ARG A 335 -34.88 2.20 -16.13
CA ARG A 335 -34.80 3.37 -17.02
C ARG A 335 -34.19 3.13 -18.38
N PHE A 336 -33.32 2.12 -18.50
CA PHE A 336 -32.58 1.77 -19.72
C PHE A 336 -33.12 0.50 -20.42
N GLY A 337 -34.39 0.13 -20.20
CA GLY A 337 -35.00 -1.04 -20.82
C GLY A 337 -34.97 -1.09 -22.37
N ASN A 338 -34.74 0.05 -23.01
CA ASN A 338 -34.57 0.14 -24.47
C ASN A 338 -33.14 -0.12 -24.94
N LEU A 339 -32.16 -0.22 -24.02
CA LEU A 339 -30.78 -0.54 -24.35
C LEU A 339 -30.52 -2.04 -24.20
N PRO A 340 -29.84 -2.68 -25.16
CA PRO A 340 -29.41 -4.07 -25.05
C PRO A 340 -28.17 -4.16 -24.16
N VAL A 341 -28.35 -3.84 -22.84
CA VAL A 341 -27.25 -3.69 -21.87
C VAL A 341 -26.41 -4.94 -21.77
N GLU A 342 -27.05 -6.12 -21.81
CA GLU A 342 -26.40 -7.44 -21.75
C GLU A 342 -25.47 -7.66 -22.94
N TRP A 343 -25.93 -7.32 -24.13
CA TRP A 343 -25.15 -7.50 -25.35
C TRP A 343 -23.99 -6.52 -25.46
N ILE A 344 -24.19 -5.28 -25.00
CA ILE A 344 -23.10 -4.27 -24.92
C ILE A 344 -22.03 -4.73 -23.94
N ALA A 345 -22.41 -5.21 -22.76
CA ALA A 345 -21.49 -5.75 -21.75
C ALA A 345 -20.71 -6.96 -22.29
N LEU A 346 -21.41 -7.92 -22.92
CA LEU A 346 -20.82 -9.11 -23.51
C LEU A 346 -19.84 -8.74 -24.65
N ALA A 347 -20.24 -7.84 -25.54
CA ALA A 347 -19.39 -7.38 -26.64
C ALA A 347 -18.09 -6.74 -26.14
N TYR A 348 -18.16 -5.91 -25.09
CA TYR A 348 -16.98 -5.31 -24.47
C TYR A 348 -16.06 -6.39 -23.89
N ALA A 349 -16.60 -7.33 -23.10
CA ALA A 349 -15.80 -8.38 -22.49
C ALA A 349 -15.09 -9.25 -23.55
N LEU A 350 -15.81 -9.66 -24.60
CA LEU A 350 -15.25 -10.46 -25.70
C LEU A 350 -14.20 -9.68 -26.50
N ALA A 351 -14.44 -8.39 -26.77
CA ALA A 351 -13.47 -7.53 -27.46
C ALA A 351 -12.18 -7.34 -26.63
N GLY A 352 -12.31 -7.17 -25.30
CA GLY A 352 -11.17 -7.09 -24.39
C GLY A 352 -10.36 -8.40 -24.36
N MET A 353 -11.04 -9.55 -24.26
CA MET A 353 -10.37 -10.85 -24.31
C MET A 353 -9.68 -11.11 -25.66
N ALA A 354 -10.33 -10.77 -26.77
CA ALA A 354 -9.73 -10.89 -28.10
C ALA A 354 -8.45 -10.05 -28.21
N ARG A 355 -8.47 -8.84 -27.65
CA ARG A 355 -7.29 -7.98 -27.58
C ARG A 355 -6.15 -8.60 -26.76
N LEU A 356 -6.43 -9.19 -25.59
CA LEU A 356 -5.41 -9.85 -24.78
C LEU A 356 -4.77 -11.02 -25.53
N VAL A 357 -5.58 -11.85 -26.18
CA VAL A 357 -5.09 -12.94 -27.03
C VAL A 357 -4.21 -12.40 -28.17
N TYR A 358 -4.65 -11.34 -28.83
CA TYR A 358 -3.84 -10.71 -29.89
C TYR A 358 -2.48 -10.23 -29.36
N PHE A 359 -2.48 -9.57 -28.20
CA PHE A 359 -1.26 -9.04 -27.58
C PHE A 359 -0.27 -10.16 -27.22
N THR A 360 -0.78 -11.30 -26.74
CA THR A 360 0.05 -12.48 -26.39
C THR A 360 0.65 -13.15 -27.63
N ILE A 361 -0.05 -13.10 -28.79
CA ILE A 361 0.40 -13.72 -30.06
C ILE A 361 1.27 -12.76 -30.88
N ASP A 362 1.21 -11.45 -30.65
CA ASP A 362 1.92 -10.45 -31.48
C ASP A 362 3.44 -10.60 -31.39
N LYS A 363 4.06 -11.01 -32.49
CA LYS A 363 5.51 -11.23 -32.62
C LYS A 363 6.30 -9.95 -32.91
N HIS A 364 5.61 -8.85 -33.22
CA HIS A 364 6.23 -7.58 -33.61
C HIS A 364 5.78 -6.41 -32.74
N PRO A 365 6.10 -6.40 -31.44
CA PRO A 365 5.75 -5.29 -30.57
C PRO A 365 6.53 -4.02 -30.96
N ILE A 366 5.86 -2.87 -30.97
CA ILE A 366 6.47 -1.58 -31.26
C ILE A 366 7.03 -0.99 -29.95
N PRO A 367 8.34 -0.72 -29.83
CA PRO A 367 8.91 -0.17 -28.62
C PRO A 367 8.29 1.19 -28.28
N GLY A 368 7.69 1.31 -27.10
CA GLY A 368 7.10 2.56 -26.59
C GLY A 368 5.64 2.81 -26.95
N PHE A 369 5.01 1.93 -27.76
CA PHE A 369 3.63 2.06 -28.18
C PHE A 369 2.84 0.77 -27.98
N PHE A 370 1.53 0.90 -27.77
CA PHE A 370 0.56 -0.20 -27.81
C PHE A 370 -0.23 -0.15 -29.11
N LYS A 371 -0.45 -1.28 -29.74
CA LYS A 371 -1.37 -1.44 -30.87
C LYS A 371 -2.80 -1.57 -30.33
N GLY A 372 -3.67 -0.62 -30.63
CA GLY A 372 -5.01 -0.51 -30.06
C GLY A 372 -5.03 -0.01 -28.61
N LEU A 373 -6.22 0.33 -28.09
CA LEU A 373 -6.39 0.85 -26.74
C LEU A 373 -6.07 -0.23 -25.69
N PRO A 374 -5.17 0.01 -24.70
CA PRO A 374 -4.89 -0.95 -23.64
C PRO A 374 -6.12 -1.28 -22.78
N THR A 375 -6.31 -2.57 -22.42
CA THR A 375 -7.47 -3.02 -21.61
C THR A 375 -7.62 -2.30 -20.28
N PRO A 376 -6.55 -1.99 -19.49
CA PRO A 376 -6.70 -1.21 -18.27
C PRO A 376 -7.20 0.22 -18.52
N ALA A 377 -6.74 0.85 -19.62
CA ALA A 377 -7.18 2.19 -19.98
C ALA A 377 -8.64 2.20 -20.45
N ALA A 378 -9.05 1.20 -21.23
CA ALA A 378 -10.44 1.02 -21.65
C ALA A 378 -11.36 0.83 -20.44
N ALA A 379 -10.96 -0.01 -19.46
CA ALA A 379 -11.71 -0.23 -18.24
C ALA A 379 -11.91 1.06 -17.43
N LEU A 380 -10.84 1.81 -17.21
CA LEU A 380 -10.92 3.09 -16.49
C LEU A 380 -11.74 4.15 -17.26
N LEU A 381 -11.66 4.17 -18.58
CA LEU A 381 -12.46 5.08 -19.42
C LEU A 381 -13.94 4.82 -19.27
N VAL A 382 -14.38 3.56 -19.38
CA VAL A 382 -15.82 3.21 -19.37
C VAL A 382 -16.43 3.29 -17.99
N LEU A 383 -15.63 3.15 -16.93
CA LEU A 383 -16.12 3.20 -15.55
C LEU A 383 -16.09 4.61 -14.93
N ALA A 384 -15.30 5.55 -15.47
CA ALA A 384 -15.24 6.93 -14.95
C ALA A 384 -16.61 7.65 -14.95
N PRO A 385 -17.45 7.55 -16.00
CA PRO A 385 -18.77 8.17 -16.00
C PRO A 385 -19.72 7.62 -14.94
N LEU A 386 -19.54 6.36 -14.49
CA LEU A 386 -20.37 5.76 -13.45
C LEU A 386 -20.18 6.44 -12.07
N VAL A 387 -19.01 7.03 -11.82
CA VAL A 387 -18.79 7.85 -10.62
C VAL A 387 -19.63 9.12 -10.67
N ILE A 388 -19.79 9.71 -11.85
CA ILE A 388 -20.64 10.89 -12.04
C ILE A 388 -22.12 10.49 -12.03
N TYR A 389 -22.46 9.34 -12.58
CA TYR A 389 -23.77 8.73 -12.54
C TYR A 389 -24.26 8.50 -11.09
N GLU A 390 -23.38 8.07 -10.17
CA GLU A 390 -23.71 7.99 -8.74
C GLU A 390 -24.12 9.33 -8.15
N GLN A 391 -23.41 10.41 -8.51
CA GLN A 391 -23.74 11.77 -8.07
C GLN A 391 -25.08 12.23 -8.67
N ALA A 392 -25.35 11.89 -9.93
CA ALA A 392 -26.62 12.18 -10.57
C ALA A 392 -27.77 11.44 -9.90
N LEU A 393 -27.61 10.17 -9.51
CA LEU A 393 -28.59 9.41 -8.75
C LEU A 393 -28.93 10.07 -7.39
N ALA A 394 -27.94 10.69 -6.76
CA ALA A 394 -28.09 11.30 -5.44
C ALA A 394 -28.70 12.72 -5.47
N ALA A 395 -28.34 13.55 -6.48
CA ALA A 395 -28.61 14.99 -6.46
C ALA A 395 -29.18 15.58 -7.75
N PHE A 396 -29.04 14.93 -8.92
CA PHE A 396 -29.36 15.49 -10.23
C PHE A 396 -30.08 14.49 -11.13
N PRO A 397 -31.35 14.14 -10.83
CA PRO A 397 -32.09 13.09 -11.55
C PRO A 397 -32.22 13.28 -13.06
N GLU A 398 -32.19 14.52 -13.54
CA GLU A 398 -32.26 14.88 -14.95
C GLU A 398 -31.07 14.42 -15.76
N TRP A 399 -29.91 14.27 -15.13
CA TRP A 399 -28.65 13.83 -15.78
C TRP A 399 -28.42 12.30 -15.77
N ILE A 400 -29.27 11.55 -15.07
CA ILE A 400 -29.15 10.08 -14.99
C ILE A 400 -29.18 9.44 -16.37
N GLY A 401 -30.16 9.86 -17.20
CA GLY A 401 -30.29 9.36 -18.57
C GLY A 401 -29.04 9.62 -19.41
N PHE A 402 -28.56 10.87 -19.37
CA PHE A 402 -27.37 11.27 -20.12
C PHE A 402 -26.16 10.41 -19.76
N TRP A 403 -25.83 10.28 -18.46
CA TRP A 403 -24.65 9.53 -18.04
C TRP A 403 -24.76 8.04 -18.31
N GLY A 404 -25.95 7.45 -18.22
CA GLY A 404 -26.17 6.05 -18.57
C GLY A 404 -25.98 5.78 -20.07
N TYR A 405 -26.59 6.55 -20.96
CA TYR A 405 -26.40 6.43 -22.40
C TYR A 405 -24.95 6.73 -22.82
N PHE A 406 -24.33 7.74 -22.20
CA PHE A 406 -22.94 8.10 -22.44
C PHE A 406 -21.99 6.94 -22.07
N THR A 407 -22.24 6.30 -20.92
CA THR A 407 -21.45 5.10 -20.52
C THR A 407 -21.62 3.96 -21.51
N ALA A 408 -22.85 3.70 -21.97
CA ALA A 408 -23.12 2.66 -22.99
C ALA A 408 -22.40 2.98 -24.32
N ALA A 409 -22.43 4.23 -24.75
CA ALA A 409 -21.69 4.67 -25.95
C ALA A 409 -20.17 4.47 -25.80
N LEU A 410 -19.60 4.81 -24.63
CA LEU A 410 -18.18 4.58 -24.34
C LEU A 410 -17.83 3.09 -24.28
N MET A 411 -18.73 2.22 -23.79
CA MET A 411 -18.52 0.77 -23.80
C MET A 411 -18.37 0.24 -25.23
N VAL A 412 -19.31 0.61 -26.12
CA VAL A 412 -19.28 0.23 -27.54
C VAL A 412 -18.03 0.80 -28.22
N PHE A 413 -17.76 2.09 -28.04
CA PHE A 413 -16.57 2.74 -28.57
C PHE A 413 -15.27 2.05 -28.13
N SER A 414 -15.14 1.74 -26.85
CA SER A 414 -13.95 1.06 -26.32
C SER A 414 -13.80 -0.36 -26.85
N ALA A 415 -14.90 -1.12 -26.99
CA ALA A 415 -14.90 -2.45 -27.58
C ALA A 415 -14.34 -2.44 -29.01
N VAL A 416 -14.69 -1.41 -29.79
CA VAL A 416 -14.16 -1.26 -31.17
C VAL A 416 -12.70 -0.83 -31.14
N ILE A 417 -12.35 0.24 -30.42
CA ILE A 417 -11.01 0.85 -30.47
C ILE A 417 -9.92 -0.04 -29.85
N MET A 418 -10.25 -0.90 -28.90
CA MET A 418 -9.31 -1.89 -28.38
C MET A 418 -8.73 -2.78 -29.46
N ASN A 419 -9.50 -3.08 -30.52
CA ASN A 419 -9.12 -3.99 -31.61
C ASN A 419 -8.74 -3.26 -32.91
N VAL A 420 -8.57 -1.93 -32.89
CA VAL A 420 -8.08 -1.15 -34.01
C VAL A 420 -6.55 -1.05 -33.95
N TYR A 421 -5.87 -2.09 -34.39
CA TYR A 421 -4.41 -2.25 -34.28
C TYR A 421 -3.54 -1.24 -35.04
N PRO A 422 -3.98 -0.61 -36.14
CA PRO A 422 -3.23 0.47 -36.78
C PRO A 422 -3.09 1.74 -35.93
N VAL A 423 -3.92 1.90 -34.88
CA VAL A 423 -3.83 3.03 -33.95
C VAL A 423 -2.83 2.72 -32.84
N HIS A 424 -1.81 3.56 -32.70
CA HIS A 424 -0.72 3.38 -31.76
C HIS A 424 -0.88 4.29 -30.55
N TYR A 425 -1.10 3.70 -29.39
CA TYR A 425 -1.21 4.42 -28.11
C TYR A 425 0.12 4.50 -27.39
N LEU A 426 0.42 5.65 -26.80
CA LEU A 426 1.64 5.85 -26.03
C LEU A 426 1.72 4.90 -24.84
N HIS A 427 2.88 4.27 -24.61
CA HIS A 427 3.11 3.47 -23.43
C HIS A 427 3.27 4.39 -22.19
N MET A 428 2.17 4.66 -21.48
CA MET A 428 2.13 5.59 -20.33
C MET A 428 3.21 5.31 -19.29
N GLY A 429 3.51 4.05 -19.01
CA GLY A 429 4.59 3.68 -18.07
C GLY A 429 5.96 4.22 -18.49
N ARG A 430 6.32 4.15 -19.78
CA ARG A 430 7.58 4.71 -20.28
C ARG A 430 7.55 6.23 -20.31
N ALA A 431 6.42 6.84 -20.67
CA ALA A 431 6.27 8.30 -20.63
C ALA A 431 6.45 8.84 -19.21
N MET A 432 5.92 8.16 -18.20
CA MET A 432 6.06 8.51 -16.78
C MET A 432 7.50 8.32 -16.27
N THR A 433 8.21 7.29 -16.69
CA THR A 433 9.61 7.09 -16.29
C THR A 433 10.55 8.12 -16.96
N ARG A 434 10.27 8.48 -18.20
CA ARG A 434 11.02 9.54 -18.92
C ARG A 434 10.74 10.94 -18.35
N ASN A 435 9.52 11.15 -17.80
CA ASN A 435 9.10 12.43 -17.23
C ASN A 435 8.50 12.24 -15.83
N PRO A 436 9.32 12.11 -14.77
CA PRO A 436 8.84 11.86 -13.41
C PRO A 436 7.92 12.96 -12.86
N TRP A 437 7.97 14.16 -13.43
CA TRP A 437 7.05 15.25 -13.11
C TRP A 437 5.59 14.93 -13.47
N ILE A 438 5.34 14.30 -14.63
CA ILE A 438 3.99 13.89 -15.05
C ILE A 438 3.41 12.87 -14.06
N SER A 439 4.22 11.91 -13.64
CA SER A 439 3.84 10.91 -12.64
C SER A 439 3.43 11.56 -11.31
N ARG A 440 4.21 12.55 -10.85
CA ARG A 440 3.92 13.28 -9.61
C ARG A 440 2.63 14.10 -9.73
N MET A 441 2.41 14.79 -10.84
CA MET A 441 1.19 15.56 -11.09
C MET A 441 -0.05 14.66 -11.11
N ILE A 442 0.00 13.51 -11.78
CA ILE A 442 -1.11 12.55 -11.80
C ILE A 442 -1.36 12.01 -10.38
N ALA A 443 -0.31 11.67 -9.63
CA ALA A 443 -0.46 11.19 -8.25
C ALA A 443 -1.10 12.25 -7.34
N VAL A 444 -0.66 13.50 -7.42
CA VAL A 444 -1.25 14.62 -6.67
C VAL A 444 -2.70 14.84 -7.07
N ALA A 445 -3.02 14.81 -8.37
CA ALA A 445 -4.39 14.96 -8.86
C ALA A 445 -5.29 13.82 -8.34
N LEU A 446 -4.83 12.57 -8.36
CA LEU A 446 -5.58 11.42 -7.83
C LEU A 446 -5.80 11.53 -6.32
N ILE A 447 -4.77 11.93 -5.56
CA ILE A 447 -4.88 12.15 -4.11
C ILE A 447 -5.90 13.26 -3.83
N PHE A 448 -5.81 14.39 -4.53
CA PHE A 448 -6.78 15.49 -4.41
C PHE A 448 -8.21 15.02 -4.72
N CYS A 449 -8.38 14.27 -5.81
CA CYS A 449 -9.68 13.72 -6.21
C CYS A 449 -10.22 12.68 -5.21
N ALA A 450 -9.36 12.02 -4.43
CA ALA A 450 -9.80 11.09 -3.39
C ALA A 450 -10.62 11.78 -2.29
N PHE A 451 -10.38 13.07 -2.05
CA PHE A 451 -11.06 13.87 -1.02
C PHE A 451 -12.13 14.82 -1.57
N THR A 452 -12.32 14.86 -2.89
CA THR A 452 -13.27 15.77 -3.56
C THR A 452 -14.29 14.99 -4.39
N PRO A 453 -15.45 15.58 -4.73
CA PRO A 453 -16.45 14.94 -5.60
C PRO A 453 -16.00 14.84 -7.08
N TYR A 454 -14.87 15.43 -7.47
CA TYR A 454 -14.46 15.55 -8.87
C TYR A 454 -13.75 14.34 -9.45
N LEU A 455 -13.61 13.23 -8.72
CA LEU A 455 -12.89 12.02 -9.17
C LEU A 455 -13.34 11.55 -10.56
N GLY A 456 -14.66 11.41 -10.78
CA GLY A 456 -15.21 10.95 -12.07
C GLY A 456 -14.87 11.89 -13.22
N HIS A 457 -15.02 13.19 -13.02
CA HIS A 457 -14.76 14.22 -14.05
C HIS A 457 -13.27 14.25 -14.42
N VAL A 458 -12.39 14.34 -13.45
CA VAL A 458 -10.93 14.38 -13.68
C VAL A 458 -10.45 13.10 -14.34
N SER A 459 -10.93 11.95 -13.88
CA SER A 459 -10.55 10.65 -14.46
C SER A 459 -11.04 10.52 -15.90
N LEU A 460 -12.27 10.94 -16.18
CA LEU A 460 -12.83 10.94 -17.54
C LEU A 460 -12.01 11.83 -18.47
N ILE A 461 -11.67 13.04 -18.05
CA ILE A 461 -10.84 13.97 -18.83
C ILE A 461 -9.46 13.35 -19.12
N LEU A 462 -8.82 12.79 -18.11
CA LEU A 462 -7.49 12.15 -18.27
C LEU A 462 -7.56 10.95 -19.24
N MET A 463 -8.60 10.13 -19.14
CA MET A 463 -8.78 8.98 -20.03
C MET A 463 -9.12 9.41 -21.47
N VAL A 464 -9.93 10.44 -21.66
CA VAL A 464 -10.21 11.01 -22.98
C VAL A 464 -8.93 11.59 -23.60
N LEU A 465 -8.13 12.34 -22.84
CA LEU A 465 -6.83 12.83 -23.30
C LEU A 465 -5.90 11.68 -23.71
N TYR A 466 -5.92 10.58 -22.95
CA TYR A 466 -5.15 9.39 -23.33
C TYR A 466 -5.65 8.75 -24.63
N VAL A 467 -6.96 8.64 -24.83
CA VAL A 467 -7.56 8.11 -26.07
C VAL A 467 -7.21 9.00 -27.27
N LEU A 468 -7.10 10.31 -27.05
CA LEU A 468 -6.69 11.27 -28.08
C LEU A 468 -5.16 11.32 -28.32
N SER A 469 -4.36 10.65 -27.50
CA SER A 469 -2.89 10.67 -27.62
C SER A 469 -2.34 10.24 -29.00
N PRO A 470 -2.97 9.30 -29.76
CA PRO A 470 -2.52 8.97 -31.10
C PRO A 470 -2.54 10.16 -32.07
N LEU A 471 -3.44 11.13 -31.88
CA LEU A 471 -3.48 12.35 -32.69
C LEU A 471 -2.22 13.21 -32.53
N ALA A 472 -1.66 13.24 -31.32
CA ALA A 472 -0.42 13.96 -31.03
C ALA A 472 0.83 13.19 -31.54
N THR A 473 0.76 11.85 -31.55
CA THR A 473 1.88 10.97 -31.95
C THR A 473 1.81 10.50 -33.42
N TRP A 474 0.84 10.97 -34.17
CA TRP A 474 0.65 10.61 -35.61
C TRP A 474 1.91 10.80 -36.46
N ARG A 475 2.77 11.78 -36.13
CA ARG A 475 4.00 12.11 -36.88
C ARG A 475 5.22 11.28 -36.42
N VAL A 476 5.13 10.53 -35.35
CA VAL A 476 6.26 9.72 -34.86
C VAL A 476 6.21 8.36 -35.58
N HIS A 477 7.12 8.17 -36.53
CA HIS A 477 7.23 6.87 -37.20
C HIS A 477 7.75 5.83 -36.22
N PRO A 478 7.10 4.64 -36.15
CA PRO A 478 7.49 3.55 -35.23
C PRO A 478 8.96 3.12 -35.37
N GLU A 479 9.54 3.26 -36.56
CA GLU A 479 10.93 2.93 -36.84
C GLU A 479 11.94 3.90 -36.23
N GLU A 480 11.61 5.19 -36.10
CA GLU A 480 12.46 6.21 -35.46
C GLU A 480 12.48 5.99 -33.93
N ALA A 481 11.32 5.66 -33.33
CA ALA A 481 11.23 5.34 -31.91
C ALA A 481 12.00 4.05 -31.55
N ALA A 482 12.12 3.10 -32.49
CA ALA A 482 12.93 1.90 -32.32
C ALA A 482 14.44 2.17 -32.43
N ARG A 483 14.87 3.18 -33.18
CA ARG A 483 16.28 3.59 -33.28
C ARG A 483 16.73 4.36 -32.02
N GLU A 484 15.92 5.29 -31.53
CA GLU A 484 16.22 6.05 -30.28
C GLU A 484 16.27 5.17 -29.02
N SER A 485 15.64 3.98 -29.03
CA SER A 485 15.70 3.04 -27.89
C SER A 485 16.95 2.16 -27.86
N ARG A 486 17.77 2.19 -28.94
CA ARG A 486 19.03 1.44 -29.07
C ARG A 486 20.28 2.29 -28.84
N THR A 487 20.12 3.60 -28.76
CA THR A 487 21.15 4.57 -28.32
C THR A 487 20.94 4.93 -26.86
#